data_3ddfd21bf8381123e8b6f95ad7927e8c
#
_entry.id   3ddfd21bf8381123e8b6f95ad7927e8c
#
_cell.length_a   1.000
_cell.length_b   1.000
_cell.length_c   1.000
_cell.angle_alpha   90.00
_cell.angle_beta   90.00
_cell.angle_gamma   90.00
#
_symmetry.space_group_name_H-M   'P 1'
#
loop_
_entity.id
_entity.type
_entity.pdbx_description
1 polymer ?
#
loop_
_entity_poly.entity_id
_entity_poly.type
_entity_poly.pdbx_seq_one_letter_code
_entity_poly.pdbx_strand_id
1 'polypeptide(L)'
;MRELVSSALTSAGYPVIEFDVSEPPQQAFGDLSCNVAFLLSKHLKMPPTKIAIELAEALRQHIEDSSYILSMDPAGAYINFKANYARLSPATLSYVLSSPENYGYPNFGHDMHIIIEHTSINPNKALHVGHMRNVIIGDTLYRVMRATNHRTTVLNYIDDSGVQIADIVVGFRFAGFPVTPPSKNQKFDQYCGDEVYVKINEIYEKDPQIAEKRKLVLKEIEEGKSEIARFAKDITLRVLQEQLKTCWRMKAHYDLLNFETHIVGSKLWSKAFELLKSNGIAKYETEGKNKGCWVIESKENKKDEDKVLVRSDGTATYIAKDIPYAAWKLGLVEDPFYYQEYTKQWDGSTLYATT
;
A
#
# COMPACT_ATOMS: atom_id res chain seq x y z
N MET A 1 -30.69 2.29 10.67
CA MET A 1 -31.47 1.03 10.80
C MET A 1 -30.97 0.16 11.95
N ARG A 2 -29.69 -0.24 11.99
CA ARG A 2 -29.16 -1.06 13.11
C ARG A 2 -29.32 -0.38 14.45
N GLU A 3 -29.02 0.90 14.57
CA GLU A 3 -29.21 1.67 15.80
C GLU A 3 -30.68 1.70 16.26
N LEU A 4 -31.60 1.90 15.31
CA LEU A 4 -33.03 1.88 15.62
C LEU A 4 -33.49 0.54 16.21
N VAL A 5 -33.07 -0.56 15.59
CA VAL A 5 -33.37 -1.92 16.08
C VAL A 5 -32.71 -2.16 17.43
N SER A 6 -31.45 -1.73 17.64
CA SER A 6 -30.77 -1.86 18.93
C SER A 6 -31.45 -1.06 20.04
N SER A 7 -31.93 0.14 19.73
CA SER A 7 -32.73 0.96 20.71
C SER A 7 -34.05 0.27 21.07
N ALA A 8 -34.74 -0.30 20.07
CA ALA A 8 -35.98 -1.03 20.32
C ALA A 8 -35.77 -2.31 21.14
N LEU A 9 -34.65 -3.03 20.93
CA LEU A 9 -34.27 -4.16 21.77
C LEU A 9 -34.13 -3.75 23.22
N THR A 10 -33.42 -2.66 23.49
CA THR A 10 -33.21 -2.12 24.82
C THR A 10 -34.56 -1.71 25.47
N SER A 11 -35.42 -1.02 24.72
CA SER A 11 -36.74 -0.60 25.18
C SER A 11 -37.68 -1.77 25.48
N ALA A 12 -37.57 -2.85 24.68
CA ALA A 12 -38.35 -4.07 24.93
C ALA A 12 -37.77 -4.98 26.02
N GLY A 13 -36.64 -4.59 26.63
CA GLY A 13 -35.97 -5.38 27.69
C GLY A 13 -35.24 -6.63 27.12
N TYR A 14 -34.93 -6.65 25.84
CA TYR A 14 -34.20 -7.73 25.21
C TYR A 14 -32.70 -7.47 25.20
N PRO A 15 -31.86 -8.54 25.20
CA PRO A 15 -30.43 -8.38 25.07
C PRO A 15 -30.07 -7.81 23.71
N VAL A 16 -29.12 -6.86 23.69
CA VAL A 16 -28.53 -6.37 22.45
C VAL A 16 -27.56 -7.43 21.94
N ILE A 17 -27.84 -7.98 20.77
CA ILE A 17 -27.06 -9.01 20.09
C ILE A 17 -26.65 -8.52 18.72
N GLU A 18 -25.64 -9.14 18.12
CA GLU A 18 -25.29 -8.91 16.72
C GLU A 18 -26.36 -9.51 15.80
N PHE A 19 -26.79 -8.74 14.80
CA PHE A 19 -27.82 -9.13 13.82
C PHE A 19 -27.55 -8.50 12.46
N ASP A 20 -28.17 -9.09 11.44
CA ASP A 20 -28.08 -8.60 10.07
C ASP A 20 -29.32 -7.83 9.66
N VAL A 21 -29.09 -6.78 8.87
CA VAL A 21 -30.08 -6.07 8.08
C VAL A 21 -29.63 -6.14 6.64
N SER A 22 -30.41 -6.79 5.80
CA SER A 22 -30.11 -7.04 4.40
C SER A 22 -31.33 -6.86 3.50
N GLU A 23 -31.12 -6.83 2.20
CA GLU A 23 -32.24 -6.88 1.24
C GLU A 23 -32.94 -8.22 1.32
N PRO A 24 -34.29 -8.25 1.36
CA PRO A 24 -35.02 -9.50 1.35
C PRO A 24 -34.94 -10.17 -0.05
N PRO A 25 -35.06 -11.50 -0.12
CA PRO A 25 -34.95 -12.23 -1.38
C PRO A 25 -36.05 -11.90 -2.41
N GLN A 26 -37.16 -11.30 -1.96
CA GLN A 26 -38.26 -10.86 -2.82
C GLN A 26 -38.67 -9.44 -2.44
N GLN A 27 -38.80 -8.57 -3.42
CA GLN A 27 -39.18 -7.17 -3.26
C GLN A 27 -40.56 -6.99 -2.58
N ALA A 28 -41.45 -7.99 -2.69
CA ALA A 28 -42.74 -7.98 -2.03
C ALA A 28 -42.64 -7.88 -0.48
N PHE A 29 -41.52 -8.31 0.10
CA PHE A 29 -41.27 -8.23 1.55
C PHE A 29 -40.76 -6.86 2.00
N GLY A 30 -40.44 -5.94 1.11
CA GLY A 30 -39.96 -4.61 1.41
C GLY A 30 -38.58 -4.36 0.88
N ASP A 31 -37.92 -3.29 1.40
CA ASP A 31 -36.60 -2.85 0.96
C ASP A 31 -35.47 -3.43 1.84
N LEU A 32 -35.75 -3.65 3.12
CA LEU A 32 -34.80 -4.23 4.08
C LEU A 32 -35.51 -5.27 4.96
N SER A 33 -34.75 -6.25 5.42
CA SER A 33 -35.19 -7.31 6.33
C SER A 33 -34.16 -7.52 7.44
N CYS A 34 -34.66 -7.69 8.68
CA CYS A 34 -33.86 -7.92 9.86
C CYS A 34 -34.13 -9.30 10.45
N ASN A 35 -33.09 -10.07 10.75
CA ASN A 35 -33.15 -11.43 11.29
C ASN A 35 -33.08 -11.51 12.83
N VAL A 36 -33.10 -10.39 13.52
CA VAL A 36 -32.86 -10.32 14.96
C VAL A 36 -33.80 -11.20 15.79
N ALA A 37 -35.08 -11.30 15.42
CA ALA A 37 -36.04 -12.12 16.15
C ALA A 37 -35.71 -13.62 16.05
N PHE A 38 -35.19 -14.06 14.93
CA PHE A 38 -34.70 -15.44 14.74
C PHE A 38 -33.52 -15.73 15.66
N LEU A 39 -32.58 -14.82 15.77
CA LEU A 39 -31.40 -14.97 16.61
C LEU A 39 -31.77 -14.94 18.11
N LEU A 40 -32.63 -14.02 18.51
CA LEU A 40 -33.13 -13.90 19.90
C LEU A 40 -33.91 -15.14 20.36
N SER A 41 -34.59 -15.83 19.47
CA SER A 41 -35.40 -17.01 19.83
C SER A 41 -34.58 -18.09 20.54
N LYS A 42 -33.32 -18.24 20.16
CA LYS A 42 -32.37 -19.19 20.77
C LYS A 42 -31.99 -18.80 22.21
N HIS A 43 -31.88 -17.50 22.47
CA HIS A 43 -31.52 -16.95 23.78
C HIS A 43 -32.71 -16.93 24.73
N LEU A 44 -33.88 -16.51 24.24
CA LEU A 44 -35.06 -16.29 25.04
C LEU A 44 -35.96 -17.52 25.17
N LYS A 45 -35.71 -18.58 24.40
CA LYS A 45 -36.56 -19.80 24.30
C LYS A 45 -38.03 -19.44 24.00
N MET A 46 -38.23 -18.39 23.19
CA MET A 46 -39.52 -17.94 22.70
C MET A 46 -39.68 -18.17 21.21
N PRO A 47 -40.90 -18.37 20.70
CA PRO A 47 -41.14 -18.44 19.26
C PRO A 47 -40.66 -17.16 18.55
N PRO A 48 -39.86 -17.28 17.48
CA PRO A 48 -39.31 -16.10 16.79
C PRO A 48 -40.39 -15.19 16.20
N THR A 49 -41.53 -15.74 15.80
CA THR A 49 -42.69 -14.97 15.31
C THR A 49 -43.27 -14.06 16.39
N LYS A 50 -43.30 -14.50 17.67
CA LYS A 50 -43.81 -13.70 18.78
C LYS A 50 -42.82 -12.56 19.07
N ILE A 51 -41.52 -12.84 19.08
CA ILE A 51 -40.47 -11.85 19.24
C ILE A 51 -40.53 -10.79 18.13
N ALA A 52 -40.72 -11.22 16.87
CA ALA A 52 -40.83 -10.30 15.74
C ALA A 52 -42.03 -9.34 15.88
N ILE A 53 -43.16 -9.82 16.36
CA ILE A 53 -44.35 -8.97 16.63
C ILE A 53 -44.07 -7.95 17.74
N GLU A 54 -43.57 -8.41 18.87
CA GLU A 54 -43.27 -7.56 20.02
C GLU A 54 -42.24 -6.47 19.68
N LEU A 55 -41.19 -6.85 18.95
CA LEU A 55 -40.19 -5.91 18.49
C LEU A 55 -40.72 -4.93 17.43
N ALA A 56 -41.59 -5.38 16.51
CA ALA A 56 -42.22 -4.47 15.55
C ALA A 56 -43.09 -3.42 16.23
N GLU A 57 -43.77 -3.80 17.31
CA GLU A 57 -44.54 -2.83 18.13
C GLU A 57 -43.63 -1.84 18.86
N ALA A 58 -42.55 -2.33 19.47
CA ALA A 58 -41.59 -1.46 20.12
C ALA A 58 -40.91 -0.50 19.11
N LEU A 59 -40.55 -1.02 17.92
CA LEU A 59 -39.99 -0.21 16.86
C LEU A 59 -40.95 0.90 16.39
N ARG A 60 -42.25 0.63 16.29
CA ARG A 60 -43.24 1.65 15.88
C ARG A 60 -43.26 2.86 16.80
N GLN A 61 -42.96 2.69 18.09
CA GLN A 61 -42.87 3.79 19.06
C GLN A 61 -41.67 4.70 18.84
N HIS A 62 -40.63 4.21 18.11
CA HIS A 62 -39.43 4.96 17.81
C HIS A 62 -39.43 5.56 16.38
N ILE A 63 -40.49 5.33 15.60
CA ILE A 63 -40.63 5.91 14.26
C ILE A 63 -41.45 7.19 14.37
N GLU A 64 -40.79 8.29 14.06
CA GLU A 64 -41.41 9.59 13.91
C GLU A 64 -42.06 9.74 12.54
N ASP A 65 -43.06 10.61 12.40
CA ASP A 65 -43.69 10.96 11.12
C ASP A 65 -42.72 11.50 10.06
N SER A 66 -41.55 11.96 10.51
CA SER A 66 -40.44 12.42 9.65
C SER A 66 -39.50 11.32 9.18
N SER A 67 -39.76 10.06 9.55
CA SER A 67 -38.88 8.93 9.27
C SER A 67 -38.71 8.61 7.78
N TYR A 68 -37.55 8.07 7.43
CA TYR A 68 -37.30 7.44 6.12
C TYR A 68 -37.92 6.04 6.00
N ILE A 69 -38.61 5.56 7.03
CA ILE A 69 -39.33 4.28 7.04
C ILE A 69 -40.83 4.55 6.85
N LEU A 70 -41.40 3.94 5.82
CA LEU A 70 -42.84 4.02 5.52
C LEU A 70 -43.62 3.05 6.39
N SER A 71 -43.21 1.80 6.43
CA SER A 71 -43.84 0.74 7.24
C SER A 71 -42.82 -0.29 7.67
N MET A 72 -43.19 -1.04 8.72
CA MET A 72 -42.46 -2.23 9.12
C MET A 72 -43.47 -3.34 9.48
N ASP A 73 -43.23 -4.50 8.96
CA ASP A 73 -44.14 -5.63 9.05
C ASP A 73 -43.37 -6.89 9.50
N PRO A 74 -43.82 -7.55 10.59
CA PRO A 74 -43.27 -8.85 10.96
C PRO A 74 -43.72 -9.91 9.96
N ALA A 75 -42.79 -10.71 9.44
CA ALA A 75 -43.06 -11.82 8.54
C ALA A 75 -42.29 -13.05 9.01
N GLY A 76 -42.96 -13.95 9.67
CA GLY A 76 -42.33 -15.11 10.32
C GLY A 76 -41.33 -14.66 11.42
N ALA A 77 -40.09 -15.02 11.24
CA ALA A 77 -38.98 -14.68 12.15
C ALA A 77 -38.24 -13.37 11.79
N TYR A 78 -38.72 -12.65 10.78
CA TYR A 78 -38.09 -11.45 10.26
C TYR A 78 -38.94 -10.22 10.48
N ILE A 79 -38.31 -9.08 10.56
CA ILE A 79 -38.98 -7.77 10.52
C ILE A 79 -38.57 -7.11 9.22
N ASN A 80 -39.55 -6.83 8.38
CA ASN A 80 -39.37 -6.23 7.07
C ASN A 80 -39.69 -4.73 7.12
N PHE A 81 -38.91 -3.94 6.40
CA PHE A 81 -39.06 -2.50 6.36
C PHE A 81 -39.29 -2.02 4.94
N LYS A 82 -40.19 -1.07 4.77
CA LYS A 82 -40.41 -0.33 3.53
C LYS A 82 -39.92 1.09 3.67
N ALA A 83 -39.13 1.55 2.70
CA ALA A 83 -38.61 2.90 2.67
C ALA A 83 -39.68 3.92 2.29
N ASN A 84 -39.66 5.06 2.92
CA ASN A 84 -40.46 6.23 2.54
C ASN A 84 -39.73 6.98 1.42
N TYR A 85 -39.88 6.57 0.20
CA TYR A 85 -39.23 7.16 -0.97
C TYR A 85 -39.58 8.63 -1.19
N ALA A 86 -40.78 9.06 -0.77
CA ALA A 86 -41.16 10.48 -0.84
C ALA A 86 -40.27 11.38 0.01
N ARG A 87 -39.65 10.85 1.07
CA ARG A 87 -38.69 11.56 1.92
C ARG A 87 -37.24 11.18 1.61
N LEU A 88 -36.97 9.90 1.39
CA LEU A 88 -35.62 9.40 1.15
C LEU A 88 -35.03 9.97 -0.15
N SER A 89 -35.83 9.99 -1.25
CA SER A 89 -35.32 10.43 -2.53
C SER A 89 -34.90 11.91 -2.56
N PRO A 90 -35.70 12.87 -2.07
CA PRO A 90 -35.24 14.27 -2.00
C PRO A 90 -34.02 14.45 -1.10
N ALA A 91 -33.97 13.77 0.05
CA ALA A 91 -32.84 13.84 0.96
C ALA A 91 -31.56 13.29 0.32
N THR A 92 -31.65 12.15 -0.36
CA THR A 92 -30.53 11.55 -1.11
C THR A 92 -30.06 12.47 -2.23
N LEU A 93 -30.99 13.00 -3.03
CA LEU A 93 -30.63 13.93 -4.11
C LEU A 93 -29.99 15.22 -3.58
N SER A 94 -30.54 15.77 -2.49
CA SER A 94 -29.94 16.95 -1.83
C SER A 94 -28.51 16.65 -1.34
N TYR A 95 -28.29 15.49 -0.76
CA TYR A 95 -26.95 15.09 -0.30
C TYR A 95 -25.98 14.91 -1.48
N VAL A 96 -26.41 14.26 -2.57
CA VAL A 96 -25.60 14.10 -3.80
C VAL A 96 -25.20 15.46 -4.35
N LEU A 97 -26.17 16.39 -4.45
CA LEU A 97 -25.92 17.73 -5.01
C LEU A 97 -25.06 18.62 -4.10
N SER A 98 -25.14 18.45 -2.80
CA SER A 98 -24.35 19.24 -1.85
C SER A 98 -22.89 18.76 -1.71
N SER A 99 -22.62 17.48 -2.02
CA SER A 99 -21.29 16.88 -1.90
C SER A 99 -21.02 15.85 -3.00
N PRO A 100 -21.05 16.26 -4.28
CA PRO A 100 -20.95 15.32 -5.39
C PRO A 100 -19.63 14.53 -5.39
N GLU A 101 -18.55 15.15 -4.91
CA GLU A 101 -17.21 14.53 -4.85
C GLU A 101 -17.09 13.43 -3.78
N ASN A 102 -17.96 13.48 -2.74
CA ASN A 102 -17.87 12.60 -1.58
C ASN A 102 -19.06 11.64 -1.45
N TYR A 103 -20.03 11.72 -2.37
CA TYR A 103 -21.20 10.84 -2.30
C TYR A 103 -20.81 9.37 -2.49
N GLY A 104 -21.32 8.52 -1.59
CA GLY A 104 -21.02 7.09 -1.61
C GLY A 104 -19.70 6.70 -0.94
N TYR A 105 -18.97 7.65 -0.36
CA TYR A 105 -17.73 7.38 0.36
C TYR A 105 -18.01 7.18 1.86
N PRO A 106 -17.99 5.91 2.35
CA PRO A 106 -18.21 5.62 3.76
C PRO A 106 -16.99 6.01 4.59
N ASN A 107 -17.23 6.45 5.83
CA ASN A 107 -16.16 6.80 6.76
C ASN A 107 -15.68 5.58 7.56
N PHE A 108 -15.21 4.54 6.88
CA PHE A 108 -14.64 3.36 7.56
C PHE A 108 -13.24 3.62 8.11
N GLY A 109 -12.50 4.49 7.45
CA GLY A 109 -11.12 4.79 7.80
C GLY A 109 -10.95 5.69 9.02
N HIS A 110 -11.98 6.46 9.39
CA HIS A 110 -11.91 7.42 10.49
C HIS A 110 -10.62 8.26 10.48
N ASP A 111 -10.17 8.67 9.30
CA ASP A 111 -8.92 9.41 9.06
C ASP A 111 -7.63 8.64 9.48
N MET A 112 -7.70 7.32 9.62
CA MET A 112 -6.52 6.49 9.89
C MET A 112 -5.49 6.67 8.76
N HIS A 113 -4.23 6.90 9.13
CA HIS A 113 -3.16 7.05 8.16
C HIS A 113 -2.66 5.70 7.65
N ILE A 114 -2.69 5.52 6.33
CA ILE A 114 -2.21 4.33 5.64
C ILE A 114 -1.12 4.72 4.65
N ILE A 115 0.00 4.03 4.73
CA ILE A 115 1.08 4.11 3.75
C ILE A 115 0.92 2.96 2.76
N ILE A 116 0.90 3.29 1.48
CA ILE A 116 0.83 2.32 0.38
C ILE A 116 2.11 2.45 -0.43
N GLU A 117 2.93 1.41 -0.41
CA GLU A 117 4.12 1.33 -1.24
C GLU A 117 3.86 0.41 -2.42
N HIS A 118 4.09 0.91 -3.62
CA HIS A 118 3.93 0.11 -4.83
C HIS A 118 4.86 0.57 -5.94
N THR A 119 4.84 -0.15 -7.05
CA THR A 119 5.71 0.05 -8.21
C THR A 119 7.11 -0.48 -7.94
N SER A 120 7.97 0.24 -7.22
CA SER A 120 9.30 -0.20 -6.74
C SER A 120 10.11 -0.92 -7.83
N ILE A 121 10.28 -0.25 -8.96
CA ILE A 121 10.92 -0.82 -10.15
C ILE A 121 12.31 -0.22 -10.29
N ASN A 122 13.30 -1.08 -10.46
CA ASN A 122 14.68 -0.64 -10.69
C ASN A 122 14.77 0.25 -11.92
N PRO A 123 15.37 1.45 -11.82
CA PRO A 123 15.42 2.41 -12.91
C PRO A 123 16.52 2.09 -13.94
N ASN A 124 16.47 0.88 -14.49
CA ASN A 124 17.41 0.36 -15.49
C ASN A 124 16.75 -0.07 -16.81
N LYS A 125 15.43 -0.16 -16.85
CA LYS A 125 14.68 -0.65 -18.02
C LYS A 125 13.24 -0.16 -18.03
N ALA A 126 12.56 -0.34 -19.17
CA ALA A 126 11.14 -0.08 -19.30
C ALA A 126 10.28 -1.03 -18.46
N LEU A 127 9.06 -0.59 -18.11
CA LEU A 127 8.08 -1.42 -17.45
C LEU A 127 7.58 -2.53 -18.38
N HIS A 128 7.46 -3.74 -17.85
CA HIS A 128 6.75 -4.84 -18.49
C HIS A 128 5.41 -5.13 -17.80
N VAL A 129 4.59 -6.03 -18.35
CA VAL A 129 3.25 -6.37 -17.85
C VAL A 129 3.24 -6.75 -16.37
N GLY A 130 4.25 -7.48 -15.89
CA GLY A 130 4.37 -7.82 -14.47
C GLY A 130 4.52 -6.59 -13.56
N HIS A 131 5.29 -5.58 -13.99
CA HIS A 131 5.40 -4.32 -13.26
C HIS A 131 4.07 -3.56 -13.28
N MET A 132 3.39 -3.50 -14.42
CA MET A 132 2.10 -2.82 -14.54
C MET A 132 1.04 -3.44 -13.64
N ARG A 133 1.08 -4.76 -13.41
CA ARG A 133 0.21 -5.42 -12.43
C ARG A 133 0.39 -4.83 -11.03
N ASN A 134 1.62 -4.65 -10.57
CA ASN A 134 1.90 -4.07 -9.25
C ASN A 134 1.43 -2.61 -9.17
N VAL A 135 1.66 -1.82 -10.23
CA VAL A 135 1.17 -0.45 -10.32
C VAL A 135 -0.35 -0.39 -10.17
N ILE A 136 -1.09 -1.21 -10.93
CA ILE A 136 -2.55 -1.21 -10.92
C ILE A 136 -3.10 -1.67 -9.57
N ILE A 137 -2.53 -2.71 -8.96
CA ILE A 137 -2.95 -3.19 -7.63
C ILE A 137 -2.75 -2.09 -6.58
N GLY A 138 -1.57 -1.46 -6.55
CA GLY A 138 -1.25 -0.41 -5.58
C GLY A 138 -2.13 0.83 -5.75
N ASP A 139 -2.31 1.31 -6.97
CA ASP A 139 -3.17 2.46 -7.25
C ASP A 139 -4.66 2.17 -6.95
N THR A 140 -5.10 0.93 -7.20
CA THR A 140 -6.47 0.51 -6.82
C THR A 140 -6.65 0.54 -5.31
N LEU A 141 -5.69 0.00 -4.54
CA LEU A 141 -5.73 0.07 -3.08
C LEU A 141 -5.76 1.52 -2.58
N TYR A 142 -4.91 2.38 -3.13
CA TYR A 142 -4.91 3.82 -2.83
C TYR A 142 -6.31 4.43 -3.01
N ARG A 143 -6.94 4.20 -4.16
CA ARG A 143 -8.28 4.74 -4.47
C ARG A 143 -9.34 4.22 -3.52
N VAL A 144 -9.33 2.92 -3.21
CA VAL A 144 -10.28 2.28 -2.27
C VAL A 144 -10.09 2.85 -0.85
N MET A 145 -8.85 2.92 -0.35
CA MET A 145 -8.58 3.46 0.98
C MET A 145 -8.97 4.93 1.08
N ARG A 146 -8.66 5.73 0.07
CA ARG A 146 -9.08 7.13 0.03
C ARG A 146 -10.60 7.28 -0.03
N ALA A 147 -11.29 6.45 -0.83
CA ALA A 147 -12.75 6.45 -0.93
C ALA A 147 -13.45 6.04 0.38
N THR A 148 -12.75 5.34 1.26
CA THR A 148 -13.25 4.95 2.59
C THR A 148 -12.76 5.86 3.72
N ASN A 149 -12.32 7.07 3.38
CA ASN A 149 -11.86 8.12 4.30
C ASN A 149 -10.64 7.72 5.15
N HIS A 150 -9.68 7.04 4.53
CA HIS A 150 -8.34 6.91 5.09
C HIS A 150 -7.46 8.04 4.57
N ARG A 151 -6.62 8.60 5.44
CA ARG A 151 -5.52 9.46 5.01
C ARG A 151 -4.43 8.58 4.39
N THR A 152 -4.14 8.75 3.12
CA THR A 152 -3.21 7.89 2.38
C THR A 152 -1.94 8.62 2.01
N THR A 153 -0.82 7.91 2.05
CA THR A 153 0.46 8.34 1.46
C THR A 153 1.00 7.25 0.55
N VAL A 154 1.25 7.57 -0.70
CA VAL A 154 1.71 6.62 -1.72
C VAL A 154 3.20 6.79 -1.96
N LEU A 155 3.96 5.74 -1.69
CA LEU A 155 5.41 5.68 -1.85
C LEU A 155 5.81 4.87 -3.07
N ASN A 156 6.84 5.32 -3.76
CA ASN A 156 7.54 4.55 -4.78
C ASN A 156 9.03 4.48 -4.40
N TYR A 157 9.51 3.29 -4.09
CA TYR A 157 10.91 3.03 -3.75
C TYR A 157 11.73 2.94 -5.03
N ILE A 158 12.84 3.68 -5.06
CA ILE A 158 13.73 3.78 -6.22
C ILE A 158 15.09 3.19 -5.85
N ASP A 159 15.38 1.99 -6.36
CA ASP A 159 16.70 1.34 -6.23
C ASP A 159 17.69 1.97 -7.21
N ASP A 160 18.29 3.09 -6.79
CA ASP A 160 19.22 3.90 -7.57
C ASP A 160 20.69 3.55 -7.34
N SER A 161 20.99 2.50 -6.56
CA SER A 161 22.33 2.08 -6.19
C SER A 161 22.71 0.66 -6.60
N GLY A 162 21.81 -0.06 -7.24
CA GLY A 162 21.96 -1.48 -7.52
C GLY A 162 22.94 -1.81 -8.65
N VAL A 163 23.34 -3.09 -8.70
CA VAL A 163 24.24 -3.65 -9.72
C VAL A 163 23.72 -3.38 -11.14
N GLN A 164 22.41 -3.35 -11.34
CA GLN A 164 21.79 -3.12 -12.65
C GLN A 164 22.04 -1.70 -13.17
N ILE A 165 22.14 -0.71 -12.30
CA ILE A 165 22.53 0.66 -12.68
C ILE A 165 24.01 0.68 -13.07
N ALA A 166 24.87 -0.01 -12.31
CA ALA A 166 26.28 -0.13 -12.65
C ALA A 166 26.46 -0.74 -14.04
N ASP A 167 25.67 -1.74 -14.40
CA ASP A 167 25.73 -2.37 -15.75
C ASP A 167 25.42 -1.38 -16.87
N ILE A 168 24.37 -0.56 -16.71
CA ILE A 168 24.04 0.49 -17.70
C ILE A 168 25.18 1.51 -17.82
N VAL A 169 25.73 1.93 -16.67
CA VAL A 169 26.85 2.89 -16.65
C VAL A 169 28.10 2.32 -17.31
N VAL A 170 28.43 1.05 -17.05
CA VAL A 170 29.53 0.36 -17.74
C VAL A 170 29.29 0.31 -19.24
N GLY A 171 28.07 0.00 -19.66
CA GLY A 171 27.68 0.02 -21.07
C GLY A 171 28.00 1.36 -21.74
N PHE A 172 27.59 2.45 -21.14
CA PHE A 172 27.80 3.79 -21.70
C PHE A 172 29.26 4.29 -21.61
N ARG A 173 29.95 4.02 -20.52
CA ARG A 173 31.28 4.61 -20.27
C ARG A 173 32.44 3.75 -20.77
N PHE A 174 32.27 2.43 -20.87
CA PHE A 174 33.39 1.51 -21.12
C PHE A 174 33.13 0.55 -22.26
N ALA A 175 31.88 0.26 -22.67
CA ALA A 175 31.55 -0.66 -23.74
C ALA A 175 31.11 0.04 -25.04
N GLY A 176 31.18 1.38 -25.11
CA GLY A 176 30.95 2.16 -26.32
C GLY A 176 29.49 2.35 -26.72
N PHE A 177 28.53 2.07 -25.88
CA PHE A 177 27.13 2.38 -26.19
C PHE A 177 26.91 3.90 -26.17
N PRO A 178 26.19 4.46 -27.16
CA PRO A 178 25.87 5.88 -27.16
C PRO A 178 24.87 6.20 -26.03
N VAL A 179 25.06 7.31 -25.32
CA VAL A 179 24.17 7.75 -24.23
C VAL A 179 22.79 8.20 -24.72
N THR A 180 22.68 8.49 -26.02
CA THR A 180 21.41 8.82 -26.68
C THR A 180 20.95 7.60 -27.50
N PRO A 181 19.66 7.21 -27.38
CA PRO A 181 19.12 6.13 -28.19
C PRO A 181 19.38 6.35 -29.69
N PRO A 182 19.78 5.33 -30.45
CA PRO A 182 20.02 5.45 -31.89
C PRO A 182 18.78 5.87 -32.68
N SER A 183 17.61 5.47 -32.25
CA SER A 183 16.33 5.83 -32.86
C SER A 183 15.65 6.96 -32.09
N LYS A 184 15.20 8.01 -32.78
CA LYS A 184 14.45 9.13 -32.20
C LYS A 184 13.13 8.74 -31.53
N ASN A 185 12.55 7.60 -31.94
CA ASN A 185 11.28 7.11 -31.41
C ASN A 185 11.45 6.09 -30.27
N GLN A 186 12.69 5.72 -29.93
CA GLN A 186 12.97 4.78 -28.87
C GLN A 186 13.02 5.49 -27.52
N LYS A 187 12.22 5.03 -26.57
CA LYS A 187 12.25 5.54 -25.20
C LYS A 187 13.58 5.19 -24.53
N PHE A 188 14.06 6.08 -23.68
CA PHE A 188 15.34 5.91 -23.01
C PHE A 188 15.36 4.69 -22.08
N ASP A 189 14.30 4.45 -21.31
CA ASP A 189 14.16 3.29 -20.43
C ASP A 189 14.17 1.97 -21.23
N GLN A 190 13.52 1.95 -22.40
CA GLN A 190 13.52 0.80 -23.29
C GLN A 190 14.92 0.56 -23.86
N TYR A 191 15.61 1.59 -24.32
CA TYR A 191 16.97 1.49 -24.83
C TYR A 191 17.94 0.96 -23.77
N CYS A 192 17.87 1.50 -22.54
CA CYS A 192 18.71 1.02 -21.43
C CYS A 192 18.48 -0.46 -21.13
N GLY A 193 17.22 -0.92 -21.14
CA GLY A 193 16.88 -2.31 -20.83
C GLY A 193 17.17 -3.28 -21.96
N ASP A 194 16.60 -3.02 -23.14
CA ASP A 194 16.56 -4.00 -24.23
C ASP A 194 17.89 -4.08 -24.98
N GLU A 195 18.67 -2.98 -25.01
CA GLU A 195 19.92 -2.96 -25.73
C GLU A 195 21.14 -2.91 -24.81
N VAL A 196 21.24 -1.89 -23.96
CA VAL A 196 22.46 -1.70 -23.15
C VAL A 196 22.60 -2.80 -22.11
N TYR A 197 21.58 -3.03 -21.29
CA TYR A 197 21.62 -4.01 -20.20
C TYR A 197 21.78 -5.45 -20.71
N VAL A 198 21.06 -5.83 -21.76
CA VAL A 198 21.16 -7.18 -22.34
C VAL A 198 22.55 -7.41 -22.95
N LYS A 199 22.99 -6.48 -23.80
CA LYS A 199 24.26 -6.65 -24.51
C LYS A 199 25.49 -6.53 -23.62
N ILE A 200 25.46 -5.72 -22.56
CA ILE A 200 26.58 -5.61 -21.64
C ILE A 200 26.86 -6.92 -20.90
N ASN A 201 25.81 -7.69 -20.57
CA ASN A 201 25.99 -9.00 -19.95
C ASN A 201 26.66 -10.01 -20.90
N GLU A 202 26.34 -9.95 -22.18
CA GLU A 202 27.06 -10.75 -23.21
C GLU A 202 28.53 -10.32 -23.39
N ILE A 203 28.82 -9.02 -23.22
CA ILE A 203 30.18 -8.50 -23.31
C ILE A 203 31.00 -8.96 -22.10
N TYR A 204 30.42 -9.01 -20.89
CA TYR A 204 31.12 -9.50 -19.70
C TYR A 204 31.60 -10.95 -19.84
N GLU A 205 30.89 -11.80 -20.58
CA GLU A 205 31.30 -13.17 -20.84
C GLU A 205 32.52 -13.25 -21.76
N LYS A 206 32.71 -12.24 -22.62
CA LYS A 206 33.75 -12.20 -23.67
C LYS A 206 34.95 -11.35 -23.29
N ASP A 207 34.74 -10.36 -22.42
CA ASP A 207 35.76 -9.39 -22.03
C ASP A 207 35.86 -9.22 -20.51
N PRO A 208 36.75 -9.97 -19.83
CA PRO A 208 36.96 -9.86 -18.41
C PRO A 208 37.39 -8.46 -17.93
N GLN A 209 38.03 -7.63 -18.79
CA GLN A 209 38.44 -6.29 -18.43
C GLN A 209 37.22 -5.36 -18.25
N ILE A 210 36.23 -5.53 -19.13
CA ILE A 210 34.96 -4.79 -18.98
C ILE A 210 34.18 -5.30 -17.77
N ALA A 211 34.21 -6.61 -17.48
CA ALA A 211 33.58 -7.18 -16.30
C ALA A 211 34.17 -6.61 -14.97
N GLU A 212 35.47 -6.37 -14.92
CA GLU A 212 36.11 -5.75 -13.75
C GLU A 212 35.64 -4.30 -13.53
N LYS A 213 35.28 -3.56 -14.60
CA LYS A 213 34.73 -2.19 -14.46
C LYS A 213 33.42 -2.15 -13.70
N ARG A 214 32.62 -3.22 -13.72
CA ARG A 214 31.37 -3.35 -12.95
C ARG A 214 31.61 -3.13 -11.46
N LYS A 215 32.63 -3.77 -10.88
CA LYS A 215 32.94 -3.64 -9.46
C LYS A 215 33.38 -2.21 -9.11
N LEU A 216 34.19 -1.61 -9.96
CA LEU A 216 34.64 -0.24 -9.79
C LEU A 216 33.45 0.73 -9.83
N VAL A 217 32.60 0.63 -10.85
CA VAL A 217 31.44 1.50 -11.02
C VAL A 217 30.46 1.35 -9.85
N LEU A 218 30.17 0.11 -9.43
CA LEU A 218 29.29 -0.14 -8.29
C LEU A 218 29.82 0.54 -7.02
N LYS A 219 31.10 0.37 -6.72
CA LYS A 219 31.75 1.03 -5.57
C LYS A 219 31.63 2.55 -5.65
N GLU A 220 31.87 3.14 -6.81
CA GLU A 220 31.79 4.59 -6.99
C GLU A 220 30.35 5.13 -6.86
N ILE A 221 29.36 4.36 -7.32
CA ILE A 221 27.94 4.68 -7.10
C ILE A 221 27.62 4.68 -5.61
N GLU A 222 28.04 3.64 -4.87
CA GLU A 222 27.83 3.52 -3.44
C GLU A 222 28.52 4.66 -2.65
N GLU A 223 29.73 5.08 -3.04
CA GLU A 223 30.43 6.21 -2.44
C GLU A 223 29.80 7.58 -2.76
N GLY A 224 29.09 7.69 -3.89
CA GLY A 224 28.23 8.83 -4.25
C GLY A 224 28.94 10.14 -4.60
N LYS A 225 30.30 10.18 -4.68
CA LYS A 225 31.07 11.43 -4.80
C LYS A 225 31.72 11.67 -6.16
N SER A 226 31.91 10.64 -6.94
CA SER A 226 32.66 10.67 -8.20
C SER A 226 31.83 11.23 -9.37
N GLU A 227 32.53 11.47 -10.49
CA GLU A 227 31.87 11.77 -11.78
C GLU A 227 30.99 10.60 -12.25
N ILE A 228 31.43 9.36 -12.01
CA ILE A 228 30.66 8.15 -12.34
C ILE A 228 29.38 8.10 -11.51
N ALA A 229 29.42 8.42 -10.23
CA ALA A 229 28.23 8.46 -9.41
C ALA A 229 27.23 9.53 -9.87
N ARG A 230 27.70 10.72 -10.24
CA ARG A 230 26.85 11.77 -10.82
C ARG A 230 26.23 11.34 -12.15
N PHE A 231 27.01 10.69 -13.01
CA PHE A 231 26.53 10.15 -14.27
C PHE A 231 25.49 9.05 -14.06
N ALA A 232 25.71 8.12 -13.13
CA ALA A 232 24.75 7.09 -12.73
C ALA A 232 23.42 7.71 -12.27
N LYS A 233 23.49 8.75 -11.43
CA LYS A 233 22.30 9.49 -10.98
C LYS A 233 21.53 10.12 -12.16
N ASP A 234 22.22 10.74 -13.12
CA ASP A 234 21.56 11.31 -14.32
C ASP A 234 20.86 10.22 -15.13
N ILE A 235 21.51 9.08 -15.40
CA ILE A 235 20.93 7.94 -16.10
C ILE A 235 19.69 7.42 -15.37
N THR A 236 19.80 7.20 -14.05
CA THR A 236 18.68 6.77 -13.19
C THR A 236 17.49 7.70 -13.30
N LEU A 237 17.70 9.01 -13.19
CA LEU A 237 16.62 10.00 -13.27
C LEU A 237 15.97 10.03 -14.65
N ARG A 238 16.72 9.87 -15.72
CA ARG A 238 16.18 9.80 -17.10
C ARG A 238 15.32 8.55 -17.31
N VAL A 239 15.78 7.38 -16.84
CA VAL A 239 14.99 6.14 -16.89
C VAL A 239 13.72 6.27 -16.05
N LEU A 240 13.84 6.74 -14.80
CA LEU A 240 12.73 6.95 -13.89
C LEU A 240 11.66 7.89 -14.49
N GLN A 241 12.08 8.95 -15.18
CA GLN A 241 11.15 9.86 -15.85
C GLN A 241 10.29 9.14 -16.90
N GLU A 242 10.89 8.26 -17.71
CA GLU A 242 10.15 7.47 -18.70
C GLU A 242 9.23 6.42 -18.05
N GLN A 243 9.68 5.80 -16.96
CA GLN A 243 8.87 4.88 -16.17
C GLN A 243 7.64 5.60 -15.56
N LEU A 244 7.83 6.78 -14.96
CA LEU A 244 6.74 7.60 -14.42
C LEU A 244 5.74 8.00 -15.49
N LYS A 245 6.20 8.46 -16.67
CA LYS A 245 5.31 8.75 -17.81
C LYS A 245 4.45 7.54 -18.18
N THR A 246 5.00 6.33 -18.12
CA THR A 246 4.25 5.09 -18.38
C THR A 246 3.21 4.84 -17.30
N CYS A 247 3.54 5.01 -16.01
CA CYS A 247 2.61 4.89 -14.89
C CYS A 247 1.49 5.96 -14.98
N TRP A 248 1.83 7.19 -15.33
CA TRP A 248 0.85 8.28 -15.47
C TRP A 248 -0.11 8.10 -16.64
N ARG A 249 0.28 7.41 -17.70
CA ARG A 249 -0.68 6.98 -18.74
C ARG A 249 -1.78 6.07 -18.18
N MET A 250 -1.49 5.32 -17.10
CA MET A 250 -2.45 4.52 -16.34
C MET A 250 -3.10 5.31 -15.20
N LYS A 251 -2.79 6.62 -15.09
CA LYS A 251 -3.28 7.52 -14.02
C LYS A 251 -2.91 7.04 -12.61
N ALA A 252 -1.79 6.35 -12.45
CA ALA A 252 -1.27 6.01 -11.14
C ALA A 252 -0.79 7.29 -10.41
N HIS A 253 -1.03 7.34 -9.10
CA HIS A 253 -0.67 8.47 -8.25
C HIS A 253 0.47 8.09 -7.31
N TYR A 254 1.36 9.05 -7.04
CA TYR A 254 2.44 8.93 -6.07
C TYR A 254 2.57 10.24 -5.27
N ASP A 255 2.83 10.12 -3.96
CA ASP A 255 3.14 11.28 -3.13
C ASP A 255 4.64 11.49 -3.00
N LEU A 256 5.42 10.39 -2.91
CA LEU A 256 6.84 10.46 -2.61
C LEU A 256 7.66 9.39 -3.34
N LEU A 257 8.79 9.81 -3.89
CA LEU A 257 9.87 8.95 -4.36
C LEU A 257 10.92 8.82 -3.24
N ASN A 258 11.16 7.59 -2.79
CA ASN A 258 12.20 7.28 -1.82
C ASN A 258 13.40 6.65 -2.53
N PHE A 259 14.51 7.36 -2.59
CA PHE A 259 15.75 6.84 -3.20
C PHE A 259 16.53 5.98 -2.21
N GLU A 260 16.97 4.79 -2.64
CA GLU A 260 17.76 3.87 -1.80
C GLU A 260 19.04 4.54 -1.31
N THR A 261 19.75 5.30 -2.16
CA THR A 261 20.95 6.03 -1.78
C THR A 261 20.72 6.97 -0.60
N HIS A 262 19.56 7.61 -0.50
CA HIS A 262 19.20 8.47 0.62
C HIS A 262 18.86 7.66 1.88
N ILE A 263 18.22 6.50 1.73
CA ILE A 263 17.90 5.59 2.85
C ILE A 263 19.20 5.03 3.44
N VAL A 264 20.10 4.54 2.58
CA VAL A 264 21.40 3.99 3.00
C VAL A 264 22.31 5.08 3.59
N GLY A 265 22.33 6.27 2.96
CA GLY A 265 23.11 7.43 3.43
C GLY A 265 22.57 8.05 4.72
N SER A 266 21.31 7.86 5.05
CA SER A 266 20.72 8.25 6.32
C SER A 266 21.21 7.32 7.44
N LYS A 267 21.33 7.79 8.64
CA LYS A 267 21.69 6.94 9.80
C LYS A 267 20.55 6.04 10.31
N LEU A 268 19.53 5.80 9.47
CA LEU A 268 18.36 4.98 9.82
C LEU A 268 18.73 3.56 10.25
N TRP A 269 19.70 2.95 9.56
CA TRP A 269 20.17 1.61 9.92
C TRP A 269 20.69 1.55 11.36
N SER A 270 21.55 2.48 11.75
CA SER A 270 22.08 2.50 13.11
C SER A 270 20.97 2.63 14.15
N LYS A 271 20.00 3.53 13.93
CA LYS A 271 18.84 3.73 14.82
C LYS A 271 17.95 2.48 14.89
N ALA A 272 17.60 1.90 13.74
CA ALA A 272 16.77 0.69 13.67
C ALA A 272 17.49 -0.52 14.29
N PHE A 273 18.78 -0.66 14.08
CA PHE A 273 19.56 -1.75 14.64
C PHE A 273 19.70 -1.65 16.17
N GLU A 274 19.91 -0.44 16.72
CA GLU A 274 19.88 -0.23 18.16
C GLU A 274 18.49 -0.59 18.75
N LEU A 275 17.41 -0.23 18.05
CA LEU A 275 16.06 -0.60 18.45
C LEU A 275 15.86 -2.12 18.48
N LEU A 276 16.36 -2.84 17.48
CA LEU A 276 16.31 -4.31 17.45
C LEU A 276 17.12 -4.95 18.58
N LYS A 277 18.29 -4.41 18.89
CA LYS A 277 19.12 -4.90 20.00
C LYS A 277 18.46 -4.63 21.36
N SER A 278 18.01 -3.41 21.59
CA SER A 278 17.39 -3.02 22.87
C SER A 278 16.12 -3.81 23.19
N ASN A 279 15.37 -4.23 22.16
CA ASN A 279 14.19 -5.07 22.30
C ASN A 279 14.50 -6.59 22.30
N GLY A 280 15.77 -6.99 22.24
CA GLY A 280 16.18 -8.40 22.23
C GLY A 280 15.76 -9.19 20.98
N ILE A 281 15.42 -8.47 19.89
CA ILE A 281 15.04 -9.08 18.60
C ILE A 281 16.28 -9.51 17.82
N ALA A 282 17.31 -8.63 17.76
CA ALA A 282 18.59 -8.98 17.19
C ALA A 282 19.50 -9.59 18.28
N LYS A 283 20.02 -10.78 18.03
CA LYS A 283 20.91 -11.52 18.92
C LYS A 283 22.27 -11.72 18.29
N TYR A 284 23.30 -11.63 19.10
CA TYR A 284 24.66 -11.92 18.66
C TYR A 284 24.98 -13.39 18.89
N GLU A 285 25.33 -14.11 17.83
CA GLU A 285 25.65 -15.53 17.89
C GLU A 285 27.11 -15.76 18.28
N THR A 286 27.34 -16.41 19.41
CA THR A 286 28.66 -16.74 19.91
C THR A 286 29.15 -18.11 19.48
N GLU A 287 28.25 -18.98 19.05
CA GLU A 287 28.52 -20.38 18.69
C GLU A 287 27.73 -20.77 17.43
N GLY A 288 27.99 -21.96 16.88
CA GLY A 288 27.24 -22.53 15.75
C GLY A 288 27.60 -21.95 14.38
N LYS A 289 26.71 -22.18 13.39
CA LYS A 289 26.88 -21.83 11.97
C LYS A 289 27.02 -20.32 11.75
N ASN A 290 26.31 -19.53 12.54
CA ASN A 290 26.25 -18.07 12.42
C ASN A 290 27.15 -17.34 13.45
N LYS A 291 28.16 -18.03 13.97
CA LYS A 291 29.10 -17.44 14.96
C LYS A 291 29.68 -16.11 14.48
N GLY A 292 29.58 -15.10 15.33
CA GLY A 292 30.05 -13.74 15.03
C GLY A 292 29.05 -12.88 14.27
N CYS A 293 27.87 -13.41 13.95
CA CYS A 293 26.82 -12.68 13.25
C CYS A 293 25.75 -12.14 14.20
N TRP A 294 25.07 -11.09 13.80
CA TRP A 294 23.80 -10.68 14.39
C TRP A 294 22.66 -11.30 13.62
N VAL A 295 21.75 -11.99 14.31
CA VAL A 295 20.65 -12.75 13.72
C VAL A 295 19.30 -12.39 14.32
N ILE A 296 18.23 -12.63 13.56
CA ILE A 296 16.85 -12.69 14.07
C ILE A 296 16.44 -14.15 14.05
N GLU A 297 16.04 -14.69 15.21
CA GLU A 297 15.54 -16.06 15.34
C GLU A 297 14.21 -16.22 14.59
N SER A 298 14.10 -17.26 13.79
CA SER A 298 12.83 -17.66 13.18
C SER A 298 11.95 -18.34 14.22
N LYS A 299 10.83 -17.69 14.62
CA LYS A 299 9.89 -18.25 15.61
C LYS A 299 8.82 -19.18 14.99
N GLU A 300 8.59 -19.08 13.67
CA GLU A 300 7.42 -19.70 13.03
C GLU A 300 7.59 -21.18 12.69
N ASN A 301 8.80 -21.64 12.43
CA ASN A 301 9.08 -23.08 12.22
C ASN A 301 10.48 -23.41 12.69
N LYS A 302 10.65 -24.47 13.49
CA LYS A 302 11.97 -25.02 13.88
C LYS A 302 12.85 -25.49 12.69
N LYS A 303 12.34 -25.39 11.46
CA LYS A 303 13.04 -25.72 10.20
C LYS A 303 13.52 -24.49 9.43
N ASP A 304 13.06 -23.28 9.77
CA ASP A 304 13.53 -22.08 9.12
C ASP A 304 14.84 -21.61 9.76
N GLU A 305 15.87 -21.42 8.95
CA GLU A 305 17.16 -20.91 9.41
C GLU A 305 17.02 -19.47 9.92
N ASP A 306 17.79 -19.12 10.96
CA ASP A 306 17.86 -17.78 11.48
C ASP A 306 18.31 -16.80 10.40
N LYS A 307 17.70 -15.62 10.39
CA LYS A 307 18.01 -14.59 9.40
C LYS A 307 19.19 -13.75 9.85
N VAL A 308 20.30 -13.87 9.14
CA VAL A 308 21.50 -13.04 9.41
C VAL A 308 21.25 -11.59 8.98
N LEU A 309 21.37 -10.66 9.92
CA LEU A 309 21.29 -9.22 9.69
C LEU A 309 22.66 -8.62 9.37
N VAL A 310 23.65 -8.92 10.22
CA VAL A 310 25.04 -8.45 10.08
C VAL A 310 25.96 -9.66 10.15
N ARG A 311 26.83 -9.79 9.17
CA ARG A 311 27.81 -10.86 9.09
C ARG A 311 28.93 -10.65 10.11
N SER A 312 29.73 -11.69 10.32
CA SER A 312 30.89 -11.66 11.22
C SER A 312 31.99 -10.63 10.83
N ASP A 313 32.02 -10.23 9.57
CA ASP A 313 32.90 -9.16 9.06
C ASP A 313 32.31 -7.74 9.25
N GLY A 314 31.13 -7.61 9.86
CA GLY A 314 30.44 -6.34 10.10
C GLY A 314 29.58 -5.88 8.93
N THR A 315 29.49 -6.63 7.82
CA THR A 315 28.66 -6.24 6.67
C THR A 315 27.18 -6.56 6.89
N ALA A 316 26.33 -5.58 6.62
CA ALA A 316 24.88 -5.73 6.67
C ALA A 316 24.39 -6.56 5.45
N THR A 317 23.41 -7.45 5.67
CA THR A 317 22.78 -8.20 4.59
C THR A 317 21.66 -7.37 3.92
N TYR A 318 21.09 -7.88 2.82
CA TYR A 318 19.97 -7.21 2.14
C TYR A 318 18.74 -7.06 3.06
N ILE A 319 18.49 -8.02 3.96
CA ILE A 319 17.39 -7.93 4.95
C ILE A 319 17.59 -6.72 5.87
N ALA A 320 18.83 -6.42 6.21
CA ALA A 320 19.17 -5.27 7.04
C ALA A 320 18.90 -3.93 6.34
N LYS A 321 18.83 -3.88 5.00
CA LYS A 321 18.51 -2.67 4.25
C LYS A 321 17.01 -2.34 4.30
N ASP A 322 16.13 -3.35 4.35
CA ASP A 322 14.67 -3.16 4.37
C ASP A 322 14.13 -2.73 5.73
N ILE A 323 14.77 -3.19 6.82
CA ILE A 323 14.32 -2.92 8.20
C ILE A 323 14.26 -1.43 8.54
N PRO A 324 15.30 -0.60 8.30
CA PRO A 324 15.25 0.82 8.63
C PRO A 324 14.17 1.57 7.86
N TYR A 325 13.96 1.21 6.61
CA TYR A 325 12.91 1.81 5.80
C TYR A 325 11.51 1.42 6.31
N ALA A 326 11.31 0.17 6.72
CA ALA A 326 10.09 -0.26 7.38
C ALA A 326 9.87 0.45 8.73
N ALA A 327 10.91 0.58 9.55
CA ALA A 327 10.86 1.28 10.82
C ALA A 327 10.46 2.77 10.64
N TRP A 328 11.00 3.45 9.62
CA TRP A 328 10.61 4.80 9.27
C TRP A 328 9.13 4.88 8.84
N LYS A 329 8.66 4.01 7.94
CA LYS A 329 7.25 3.96 7.51
C LYS A 329 6.28 3.76 8.67
N LEU A 330 6.68 2.98 9.67
CA LEU A 330 5.88 2.71 10.87
C LEU A 330 6.01 3.78 11.96
N GLY A 331 6.81 4.83 11.74
CA GLY A 331 7.05 5.88 12.72
C GLY A 331 7.82 5.44 13.96
N LEU A 332 8.57 4.33 13.88
CA LEU A 332 9.38 3.78 14.98
C LEU A 332 10.73 4.48 15.12
N VAL A 333 11.15 5.23 14.13
CA VAL A 333 12.37 6.05 14.10
C VAL A 333 12.02 7.44 13.58
N GLU A 334 12.78 8.45 14.03
CA GLU A 334 12.62 9.81 13.53
C GLU A 334 12.89 9.88 12.04
N ASP A 335 12.17 10.76 11.35
CA ASP A 335 12.34 11.02 9.93
C ASP A 335 13.69 11.71 9.66
N PRO A 336 14.60 11.08 8.92
CA PRO A 336 15.91 11.64 8.62
C PRO A 336 15.95 12.38 7.29
N PHE A 337 14.86 12.35 6.50
CA PHE A 337 14.85 12.83 5.14
C PHE A 337 14.51 14.32 5.06
N TYR A 338 15.10 14.98 4.08
CA TYR A 338 14.59 16.20 3.52
C TYR A 338 13.77 15.87 2.28
N TYR A 339 12.87 16.76 1.91
CA TYR A 339 11.94 16.56 0.81
C TYR A 339 12.01 17.75 -0.15
N GLN A 340 12.01 17.45 -1.44
CA GLN A 340 11.94 18.46 -2.49
C GLN A 340 10.86 18.13 -3.49
N GLU A 341 10.30 19.14 -4.13
CA GLU A 341 9.44 18.94 -5.29
C GLU A 341 10.23 18.28 -6.42
N TYR A 342 9.73 17.13 -6.91
CA TYR A 342 10.32 16.45 -8.04
C TYR A 342 9.68 16.90 -9.35
N THR A 343 8.35 16.87 -9.45
CA THR A 343 7.59 17.31 -10.62
C THR A 343 6.09 17.37 -10.34
N LYS A 344 5.33 17.95 -11.29
CA LYS A 344 3.87 17.86 -11.30
C LYS A 344 3.43 16.59 -12.02
N GLN A 345 2.39 15.94 -11.49
CA GLN A 345 1.80 14.72 -12.04
C GLN A 345 0.64 15.04 -13.01
N TRP A 346 0.05 13.98 -13.56
CA TRP A 346 -1.05 14.04 -14.51
C TRP A 346 -2.33 14.71 -13.98
N ASP A 347 -2.53 14.71 -12.66
CA ASP A 347 -3.67 15.34 -11.95
C ASP A 347 -3.36 16.75 -11.41
N GLY A 348 -2.16 17.25 -11.68
CA GLY A 348 -1.67 18.54 -11.20
C GLY A 348 -1.09 18.51 -9.78
N SER A 349 -1.19 17.40 -9.06
CA SER A 349 -0.57 17.25 -7.74
C SER A 349 0.95 17.25 -7.82
N THR A 350 1.60 17.60 -6.73
CA THR A 350 3.07 17.59 -6.64
C THR A 350 3.55 16.20 -6.22
N LEU A 351 4.48 15.63 -6.99
CA LEU A 351 5.28 14.48 -6.58
C LEU A 351 6.54 15.00 -5.88
N TYR A 352 6.79 14.54 -4.67
CA TYR A 352 7.99 14.85 -3.91
C TYR A 352 9.04 13.74 -4.03
N ALA A 353 10.27 14.06 -3.68
CA ALA A 353 11.37 13.13 -3.60
C ALA A 353 12.18 13.37 -2.33
N THR A 354 12.73 12.31 -1.75
CA THR A 354 13.75 12.42 -0.70
C THR A 354 15.02 13.07 -1.26
N THR A 355 15.77 13.77 -0.39
CA THR A 355 17.04 14.42 -0.73
C THR A 355 18.02 14.35 0.42
#